data_c3f1300e40cec89b071c67e1b3b80600
#
_entry.id   c3f1300e40cec89b071c67e1b3b80600
#
_cell.length_a   1.000
_cell.length_b   1.000
_cell.length_c   1.000
_cell.angle_alpha   90.00
_cell.angle_beta   90.00
_cell.angle_gamma   90.00
#
_symmetry.space_group_name_H-M   'P 1'
#
loop_
_entity.id
_entity.type
_entity.pdbx_description
1 polymer ?
#
loop_
_entity_poly.entity_id
_entity_poly.type
_entity_poly.pdbx_seq_one_letter_code
_entity_poly.pdbx_strand_id
1 'polypeptide(L)'
;RWTMDDYYSFTAFFAQIARKRTEDYREILVFNRGDGESNHPVTGQAMPPKFLGGETPDVKGRDRREVAAEWIASPENPYFAANLANRAWAHMFGVGIVDPVDDVRVSNPPSNPELLEALAARLVEHHFDIRKLLRDIAVSNAYQRSTTTSASNAEDQRNFSHALVRRIPAEALLDCLSQATGTPERLPGVPLGARALEVPDGQAGNYFLNTFGRSKRTTVCACEATAEPTLSQALHMLNGQAVHGKIKQGKLVERWLDEGRTPVDVIAAIYVRCLGREPAADESQALLALCGDNPRPVAELEDALWAVLNSREFLFNH
;
A
#
# COMPACT_ATOMS: atom_id res chain seq x y z
N ARG A 1 -0.76 6.37 29.51
CA ARG A 1 -0.08 7.55 28.90
C ARG A 1 1.38 7.52 29.31
N TRP A 2 2.29 7.59 28.35
CA TRP A 2 3.73 7.63 28.58
C TRP A 2 4.14 8.95 29.19
N THR A 3 5.02 8.89 30.18
CA THR A 3 5.61 10.07 30.83
C THR A 3 6.85 10.55 30.06
N MET A 4 7.38 11.70 30.44
CA MET A 4 8.66 12.19 29.92
C MET A 4 9.80 11.24 30.30
N ASP A 5 9.76 10.69 31.51
CA ASP A 5 10.74 9.69 31.96
C ASP A 5 10.73 8.44 31.10
N ASP A 6 9.54 7.92 30.76
CA ASP A 6 9.41 6.75 29.87
C ASP A 6 10.00 7.03 28.47
N TYR A 7 9.77 8.24 27.94
CA TYR A 7 10.32 8.63 26.65
C TYR A 7 11.85 8.70 26.66
N TYR A 8 12.44 9.43 27.63
CA TYR A 8 13.88 9.56 27.67
C TYR A 8 14.58 8.26 28.08
N SER A 9 13.97 7.44 28.90
CA SER A 9 14.47 6.08 29.20
C SER A 9 14.42 5.18 27.95
N PHE A 10 13.37 5.26 27.14
CA PHE A 10 13.33 4.50 25.89
C PHE A 10 14.34 5.03 24.85
N THR A 11 14.51 6.34 24.72
CA THR A 11 15.51 6.91 23.82
C THR A 11 16.94 6.59 24.23
N ALA A 12 17.18 6.22 25.50
CA ALA A 12 18.50 5.79 25.97
C ALA A 12 19.03 4.51 25.31
N PHE A 13 18.17 3.68 24.72
CA PHE A 13 18.58 2.56 23.88
C PHE A 13 19.33 3.01 22.61
N PHE A 14 19.07 4.22 22.14
CA PHE A 14 19.59 4.80 20.91
C PHE A 14 20.63 5.90 21.15
N ALA A 15 20.90 6.27 22.41
CA ALA A 15 21.79 7.39 22.75
C ALA A 15 23.24 7.19 22.29
N GLN A 16 23.67 5.96 22.04
CA GLN A 16 25.02 5.62 21.59
C GLN A 16 25.18 5.62 20.06
N ILE A 17 24.12 6.00 19.32
CA ILE A 17 24.19 6.05 17.86
C ILE A 17 24.85 7.35 17.42
N ALA A 18 25.88 7.23 16.59
CA ALA A 18 26.51 8.36 15.92
C ALA A 18 26.34 8.23 14.40
N ARG A 19 26.43 9.37 13.74
CA ARG A 19 26.36 9.49 12.28
C ARG A 19 27.63 10.17 11.77
N LYS A 20 28.23 9.62 10.74
CA LYS A 20 29.37 10.21 10.05
C LYS A 20 29.05 10.27 8.55
N ARG A 21 29.33 11.43 7.92
CA ARG A 21 29.27 11.54 6.46
C ARG A 21 30.44 10.78 5.87
N THR A 22 30.17 10.06 4.77
CA THR A 22 31.19 9.40 3.95
C THR A 22 31.73 10.37 2.89
N GLU A 23 32.59 9.90 2.00
CA GLU A 23 33.06 10.67 0.84
C GLU A 23 31.94 10.95 -0.15
N ASP A 24 30.99 10.01 -0.29
CA ASP A 24 29.75 10.26 -1.03
C ASP A 24 28.76 11.01 -0.14
N TYR A 25 28.44 12.26 -0.51
CA TYR A 25 27.52 13.12 0.25
C TYR A 25 26.09 12.54 0.42
N ARG A 26 25.74 11.55 -0.39
CA ARG A 26 24.44 10.84 -0.32
C ARG A 26 24.42 9.76 0.75
N GLU A 27 25.58 9.34 1.24
CA GLU A 27 25.71 8.28 2.20
C GLU A 27 26.02 8.80 3.60
N ILE A 28 25.35 8.21 4.59
CA ILE A 28 25.61 8.47 6.01
C ILE A 28 25.93 7.13 6.67
N LEU A 29 27.12 7.03 7.22
CA LEU A 29 27.49 5.90 8.06
C LEU A 29 26.84 6.07 9.43
N VAL A 30 26.07 5.07 9.86
CA VAL A 30 25.48 4.97 11.19
C VAL A 30 26.24 3.91 11.98
N PHE A 31 26.75 4.25 13.16
CA PHE A 31 27.55 3.34 13.97
C PHE A 31 27.29 3.53 15.46
N ASN A 32 27.59 2.50 16.25
CA ASN A 32 27.61 2.58 17.70
C ASN A 32 28.99 3.09 18.15
N ARG A 33 29.01 4.22 18.86
CA ARG A 33 30.26 4.80 19.41
C ARG A 33 30.62 4.25 20.80
N GLY A 34 29.76 3.38 21.37
CA GLY A 34 30.00 2.73 22.65
C GLY A 34 29.74 3.61 23.89
N ASP A 35 29.56 4.91 23.71
CA ASP A 35 29.26 5.87 24.76
C ASP A 35 28.06 6.75 24.36
N GLY A 36 27.48 7.42 25.31
CA GLY A 36 26.35 8.34 25.13
C GLY A 36 25.18 8.00 26.04
N GLU A 37 24.58 9.06 26.59
CA GLU A 37 23.46 8.97 27.51
C GLU A 37 22.29 9.83 27.03
N SER A 38 21.09 9.40 27.37
CA SER A 38 19.86 10.18 27.20
C SER A 38 19.60 10.95 28.48
N ASN A 39 19.70 12.27 28.44
CA ASN A 39 19.51 13.10 29.63
C ASN A 39 18.10 13.65 29.68
N HIS A 40 17.47 13.58 30.86
CA HIS A 40 16.17 14.17 31.10
C HIS A 40 16.28 15.72 31.00
N PRO A 41 15.48 16.40 30.18
CA PRO A 41 15.68 17.82 29.87
C PRO A 41 15.44 18.76 31.04
N VAL A 42 14.64 18.36 32.02
CA VAL A 42 14.32 19.19 33.21
C VAL A 42 15.29 18.92 34.33
N THR A 43 15.63 17.65 34.60
CA THR A 43 16.49 17.30 35.75
C THR A 43 17.97 17.20 35.41
N GLY A 44 18.30 17.06 34.11
CA GLY A 44 19.68 16.82 33.65
C GLY A 44 20.23 15.42 33.95
N GLN A 45 19.46 14.57 34.63
CA GLN A 45 19.90 13.23 35.00
C GLN A 45 19.95 12.29 33.77
N ALA A 46 20.97 11.43 33.74
CA ALA A 46 21.07 10.38 32.76
C ALA A 46 19.99 9.33 33.00
N MET A 47 19.20 9.03 31.97
CA MET A 47 18.12 8.06 32.05
C MET A 47 18.60 6.68 31.62
N PRO A 48 18.43 5.65 32.46
CA PRO A 48 18.75 4.27 32.06
C PRO A 48 17.80 3.77 30.97
N PRO A 49 18.27 2.90 30.04
CA PRO A 49 17.40 2.25 29.09
C PRO A 49 16.28 1.47 29.82
N LYS A 50 15.01 1.73 29.43
CA LYS A 50 13.85 1.09 30.02
C LYS A 50 12.81 0.78 28.94
N PHE A 51 12.23 -0.39 28.98
CA PHE A 51 11.15 -0.79 28.09
C PHE A 51 9.88 0.01 28.40
N LEU A 52 9.11 0.32 27.37
CA LEU A 52 7.83 1.02 27.56
C LEU A 52 6.83 0.12 28.30
N GLY A 53 6.43 0.56 29.49
CA GLY A 53 5.56 -0.22 30.38
C GLY A 53 6.22 -1.45 31.02
N GLY A 54 7.52 -1.64 30.81
CA GLY A 54 8.29 -2.76 31.31
C GLY A 54 9.39 -2.38 32.28
N GLU A 55 10.34 -3.27 32.43
CA GLU A 55 11.49 -3.15 33.33
C GLU A 55 12.71 -2.48 32.66
N THR A 56 13.73 -2.21 33.47
CA THR A 56 15.04 -1.79 33.02
C THR A 56 15.90 -3.03 32.75
N PRO A 57 16.23 -3.32 31.46
CA PRO A 57 17.02 -4.51 31.14
C PRO A 57 18.50 -4.33 31.48
N ASP A 58 19.22 -5.46 31.60
CA ASP A 58 20.68 -5.42 31.63
C ASP A 58 21.20 -5.20 30.19
N VAL A 59 21.87 -4.07 29.99
CA VAL A 59 22.49 -3.69 28.71
C VAL A 59 24.01 -3.74 28.76
N LYS A 60 24.59 -4.25 29.84
CA LYS A 60 26.03 -4.26 30.05
C LYS A 60 26.73 -5.17 29.04
N GLY A 61 27.67 -4.62 28.29
CA GLY A 61 28.43 -5.37 27.28
C GLY A 61 27.64 -5.73 26.02
N ARG A 62 26.44 -5.19 25.85
CA ARG A 62 25.58 -5.42 24.66
C ARG A 62 25.31 -4.11 23.91
N ASP A 63 25.04 -4.22 22.63
CA ASP A 63 24.48 -3.10 21.89
C ASP A 63 23.03 -2.86 22.40
N ARG A 64 22.80 -1.66 22.93
CA ARG A 64 21.49 -1.28 23.50
C ARG A 64 20.34 -1.44 22.47
N ARG A 65 20.64 -1.26 21.17
CA ARG A 65 19.65 -1.44 20.07
C ARG A 65 19.22 -2.88 19.89
N GLU A 66 20.16 -3.85 20.08
CA GLU A 66 19.83 -5.27 20.02
C GLU A 66 18.88 -5.66 21.14
N VAL A 67 19.13 -5.16 22.36
CA VAL A 67 18.24 -5.38 23.49
C VAL A 67 16.84 -4.79 23.25
N ALA A 68 16.77 -3.58 22.69
CA ALA A 68 15.50 -2.98 22.30
C ALA A 68 14.78 -3.78 21.19
N ALA A 69 15.52 -4.25 20.18
CA ALA A 69 14.97 -5.03 19.08
C ALA A 69 14.43 -6.40 19.54
N GLU A 70 15.16 -7.07 20.41
CA GLU A 70 14.69 -8.33 21.02
C GLU A 70 13.37 -8.14 21.78
N TRP A 71 13.28 -7.07 22.57
CA TRP A 71 12.03 -6.75 23.29
C TRP A 71 10.89 -6.40 22.33
N ILE A 72 11.15 -5.57 21.30
CA ILE A 72 10.11 -5.21 20.31
C ILE A 72 9.58 -6.45 19.62
N ALA A 73 10.47 -7.36 19.18
CA ALA A 73 10.12 -8.56 18.44
C ALA A 73 9.72 -9.76 19.35
N SER A 74 9.71 -9.56 20.68
CA SER A 74 9.33 -10.61 21.61
C SER A 74 7.87 -11.02 21.42
N PRO A 75 7.56 -12.33 21.47
CA PRO A 75 6.18 -12.82 21.51
C PRO A 75 5.36 -12.28 22.68
N GLU A 76 6.01 -11.95 23.79
CA GLU A 76 5.39 -11.39 24.99
C GLU A 76 5.10 -9.88 24.87
N ASN A 77 5.63 -9.20 23.82
CA ASN A 77 5.34 -7.78 23.61
C ASN A 77 3.91 -7.59 23.11
N PRO A 78 3.01 -6.99 23.90
CA PRO A 78 1.60 -6.89 23.53
C PRO A 78 1.32 -5.90 22.39
N TYR A 79 2.30 -5.05 22.06
CA TYR A 79 2.10 -3.95 21.11
C TYR A 79 2.49 -4.33 19.68
N PHE A 80 3.61 -5.03 19.51
CA PHE A 80 4.21 -5.24 18.18
C PHE A 80 3.34 -6.15 17.32
N ALA A 81 2.98 -7.33 17.82
CA ALA A 81 2.17 -8.31 17.10
C ALA A 81 0.78 -7.72 16.75
N ALA A 82 0.12 -7.08 17.71
CA ALA A 82 -1.19 -6.47 17.50
C ALA A 82 -1.15 -5.30 16.48
N ASN A 83 -0.15 -4.42 16.58
CA ASN A 83 -0.01 -3.32 15.64
C ASN A 83 0.29 -3.81 14.22
N LEU A 84 1.19 -4.78 14.07
CA LEU A 84 1.53 -5.34 12.76
C LEU A 84 0.33 -6.09 12.14
N ALA A 85 -0.41 -6.83 12.95
CA ALA A 85 -1.64 -7.51 12.52
C ALA A 85 -2.71 -6.49 12.07
N ASN A 86 -2.91 -5.41 12.83
CA ASN A 86 -3.83 -4.32 12.47
C ASN A 86 -3.44 -3.64 11.14
N ARG A 87 -2.14 -3.39 10.92
CA ARG A 87 -1.64 -2.84 9.66
C ARG A 87 -1.85 -3.80 8.48
N ALA A 88 -1.60 -5.09 8.68
CA ALA A 88 -1.87 -6.10 7.65
C ALA A 88 -3.36 -6.16 7.31
N TRP A 89 -4.22 -6.13 8.33
CA TRP A 89 -5.67 -6.07 8.16
C TRP A 89 -6.10 -4.82 7.40
N ALA A 90 -5.66 -3.65 7.83
CA ALA A 90 -6.00 -2.37 7.18
C ALA A 90 -5.53 -2.32 5.72
N HIS A 91 -4.38 -2.90 5.41
CA HIS A 91 -3.90 -3.02 4.04
C HIS A 91 -4.84 -3.86 3.19
N MET A 92 -5.38 -4.95 3.72
CA MET A 92 -6.29 -5.85 3.03
C MET A 92 -7.72 -5.30 2.92
N PHE A 93 -8.24 -4.67 3.97
CA PHE A 93 -9.63 -4.21 4.05
C PHE A 93 -9.81 -2.70 3.78
N GLY A 94 -8.74 -1.91 3.83
CA GLY A 94 -8.78 -0.45 3.66
C GLY A 94 -9.09 0.32 4.94
N VAL A 95 -9.55 -0.37 5.98
CA VAL A 95 -9.84 0.18 7.32
C VAL A 95 -9.25 -0.76 8.37
N GLY A 96 -8.64 -0.20 9.41
CA GLY A 96 -8.07 -0.98 10.51
C GLY A 96 -9.13 -1.46 11.51
N ILE A 97 -8.80 -2.50 12.27
CA ILE A 97 -9.56 -2.88 13.48
C ILE A 97 -9.38 -1.78 14.54
N VAL A 98 -8.18 -1.20 14.62
CA VAL A 98 -7.93 0.12 15.21
C VAL A 98 -7.72 1.08 14.04
N ASP A 99 -8.53 2.13 13.97
CA ASP A 99 -8.48 3.12 12.89
C ASP A 99 -8.58 4.54 13.48
N PRO A 100 -7.70 5.50 13.11
CA PRO A 100 -6.53 5.36 12.23
C PRO A 100 -5.50 4.33 12.72
N VAL A 101 -4.86 3.62 11.78
CA VAL A 101 -3.99 2.46 12.11
C VAL A 101 -2.80 2.80 13.00
N ASP A 102 -2.36 4.06 13.00
CA ASP A 102 -1.24 4.57 13.82
C ASP A 102 -1.70 5.11 15.17
N ASP A 103 -2.99 5.18 15.42
CA ASP A 103 -3.56 5.75 16.64
C ASP A 103 -3.92 4.67 17.68
N VAL A 104 -2.92 3.87 18.07
CA VAL A 104 -3.09 2.81 19.06
C VAL A 104 -2.98 3.40 20.47
N ARG A 105 -4.12 3.74 21.06
CA ARG A 105 -4.21 4.29 22.41
C ARG A 105 -5.52 3.89 23.11
N VAL A 106 -5.54 4.00 24.43
CA VAL A 106 -6.70 3.61 25.25
C VAL A 106 -8.00 4.32 24.87
N SER A 107 -7.90 5.59 24.38
CA SER A 107 -9.07 6.36 23.93
C SER A 107 -9.55 6.02 22.52
N ASN A 108 -8.83 5.15 21.81
CA ASN A 108 -9.21 4.63 20.50
C ASN A 108 -9.18 3.09 20.52
N PRO A 109 -10.16 2.44 21.14
CA PRO A 109 -10.20 0.99 21.26
C PRO A 109 -10.47 0.32 19.91
N PRO A 110 -10.01 -0.92 19.73
CA PRO A 110 -10.31 -1.69 18.52
C PRO A 110 -11.83 -1.90 18.35
N SER A 111 -12.29 -1.91 17.10
CA SER A 111 -13.69 -2.18 16.77
C SER A 111 -14.08 -3.64 17.09
N ASN A 112 -13.12 -4.55 17.06
CA ASN A 112 -13.28 -5.95 17.42
C ASN A 112 -11.99 -6.43 18.14
N PRO A 113 -11.94 -6.34 19.48
CA PRO A 113 -10.78 -6.75 20.26
C PRO A 113 -10.38 -8.21 20.08
N GLU A 114 -11.36 -9.10 20.09
CA GLU A 114 -11.13 -10.55 19.99
C GLU A 114 -10.50 -10.93 18.64
N LEU A 115 -10.92 -10.26 17.57
CA LEU A 115 -10.33 -10.45 16.25
C LEU A 115 -8.87 -9.98 16.21
N LEU A 116 -8.59 -8.81 16.80
CA LEU A 116 -7.23 -8.27 16.84
C LEU A 116 -6.29 -9.18 17.66
N GLU A 117 -6.75 -9.68 18.79
CA GLU A 117 -6.02 -10.62 19.64
C GLU A 117 -5.75 -11.93 18.88
N ALA A 118 -6.77 -12.48 18.20
CA ALA A 118 -6.61 -13.70 17.40
C ALA A 118 -5.60 -13.54 16.27
N LEU A 119 -5.63 -12.42 15.56
CA LEU A 119 -4.67 -12.13 14.48
C LEU A 119 -3.24 -11.93 15.01
N ALA A 120 -3.10 -11.26 16.16
CA ALA A 120 -1.81 -11.11 16.82
C ALA A 120 -1.24 -12.46 17.26
N ALA A 121 -2.06 -13.33 17.87
CA ALA A 121 -1.66 -14.68 18.26
C ALA A 121 -1.25 -15.53 17.05
N ARG A 122 -2.00 -15.45 15.94
CA ARG A 122 -1.63 -16.15 14.69
C ARG A 122 -0.30 -15.66 14.13
N LEU A 123 -0.03 -14.35 14.19
CA LEU A 123 1.24 -13.80 13.72
C LEU A 123 2.41 -14.33 14.56
N VAL A 124 2.25 -14.40 15.88
CA VAL A 124 3.26 -14.99 16.79
C VAL A 124 3.45 -16.48 16.48
N GLU A 125 2.37 -17.25 16.35
CA GLU A 125 2.41 -18.68 15.96
C GLU A 125 3.15 -18.90 14.63
N HIS A 126 2.98 -17.98 13.68
CA HIS A 126 3.68 -17.99 12.40
C HIS A 126 5.12 -17.46 12.47
N HIS A 127 5.67 -17.21 13.68
CA HIS A 127 7.01 -16.63 13.87
C HIS A 127 7.19 -15.30 13.08
N PHE A 128 6.18 -14.44 13.12
CA PHE A 128 6.13 -13.15 12.41
C PHE A 128 6.22 -13.25 10.88
N ASP A 129 5.87 -14.40 10.30
CA ASP A 129 5.73 -14.55 8.85
C ASP A 129 4.44 -13.84 8.37
N ILE A 130 4.62 -12.61 7.89
CA ILE A 130 3.54 -11.77 7.40
C ILE A 130 2.80 -12.43 6.22
N ARG A 131 3.49 -13.21 5.37
CA ARG A 131 2.84 -13.87 4.22
C ARG A 131 1.82 -14.89 4.66
N LYS A 132 2.10 -15.62 5.72
CA LYS A 132 1.15 -16.57 6.31
C LYS A 132 -0.07 -15.85 6.88
N LEU A 133 0.15 -14.75 7.62
CA LEU A 133 -0.94 -13.92 8.13
C LEU A 133 -1.81 -13.35 7.00
N LEU A 134 -1.20 -12.80 5.94
CA LEU A 134 -1.94 -12.30 4.78
C LEU A 134 -2.75 -13.40 4.10
N ARG A 135 -2.21 -14.62 4.01
CA ARG A 135 -2.95 -15.78 3.50
C ARG A 135 -4.14 -16.13 4.40
N ASP A 136 -3.95 -16.18 5.71
CA ASP A 136 -5.04 -16.45 6.67
C ASP A 136 -6.17 -15.43 6.52
N ILE A 137 -5.82 -14.15 6.35
CA ILE A 137 -6.80 -13.09 6.09
C ILE A 137 -7.49 -13.30 4.73
N ALA A 138 -6.72 -13.55 3.66
CA ALA A 138 -7.25 -13.66 2.30
C ALA A 138 -8.21 -14.83 2.13
N VAL A 139 -8.00 -15.96 2.82
CA VAL A 139 -8.89 -17.13 2.77
C VAL A 139 -10.07 -17.04 3.74
N SER A 140 -10.14 -15.99 4.56
CA SER A 140 -11.24 -15.81 5.51
C SER A 140 -12.56 -15.46 4.79
N ASN A 141 -13.67 -15.89 5.36
CA ASN A 141 -14.99 -15.52 4.87
C ASN A 141 -15.24 -14.00 4.89
N ALA A 142 -14.55 -13.27 5.76
CA ALA A 142 -14.68 -11.82 5.83
C ALA A 142 -14.08 -11.15 4.59
N TYR A 143 -12.91 -11.60 4.14
CA TYR A 143 -12.23 -11.00 2.97
C TYR A 143 -12.89 -11.37 1.65
N GLN A 144 -13.54 -12.57 1.59
CA GLN A 144 -14.20 -13.06 0.38
C GLN A 144 -15.64 -12.54 0.21
N ARG A 145 -16.07 -11.60 1.01
CA ARG A 145 -17.39 -10.97 0.86
C ARG A 145 -17.43 -10.09 -0.38
N SER A 146 -18.61 -10.04 -1.01
CA SER A 146 -18.89 -9.10 -2.11
C SER A 146 -19.00 -7.67 -1.62
N THR A 147 -18.77 -6.71 -2.51
CA THR A 147 -19.11 -5.28 -2.32
C THR A 147 -20.60 -5.01 -2.41
N THR A 148 -21.40 -6.00 -2.83
CA THR A 148 -22.86 -5.87 -2.88
C THR A 148 -23.42 -5.81 -1.47
N THR A 149 -24.13 -4.74 -1.17
CA THR A 149 -24.76 -4.50 0.13
C THR A 149 -26.21 -4.91 0.16
N SER A 150 -26.73 -5.14 1.35
CA SER A 150 -28.15 -5.28 1.65
C SER A 150 -28.64 -4.06 2.44
N ALA A 151 -29.95 -3.91 2.62
CA ALA A 151 -30.52 -2.83 3.42
C ALA A 151 -30.02 -2.84 4.87
N SER A 152 -29.60 -3.99 5.39
CA SER A 152 -29.12 -4.13 6.78
C SER A 152 -27.65 -3.78 6.99
N ASN A 153 -26.83 -3.74 5.93
CA ASN A 153 -25.39 -3.52 6.04
C ASN A 153 -24.81 -2.42 5.13
N ALA A 154 -25.68 -1.69 4.41
CA ALA A 154 -25.25 -0.66 3.45
C ALA A 154 -24.43 0.47 4.11
N GLU A 155 -24.69 0.77 5.37
CA GLU A 155 -24.00 1.82 6.14
C GLU A 155 -22.84 1.28 7.00
N ASP A 156 -22.55 -0.03 6.92
CA ASP A 156 -21.49 -0.63 7.73
C ASP A 156 -20.11 -0.32 7.14
N GLN A 157 -19.31 0.43 7.89
CA GLN A 157 -17.93 0.77 7.55
C GLN A 157 -16.91 0.19 8.55
N ARG A 158 -17.35 -0.54 9.59
CA ARG A 158 -16.48 -0.95 10.71
C ARG A 158 -16.54 -2.43 11.06
N ASN A 159 -17.63 -3.13 10.72
CA ASN A 159 -17.83 -4.53 11.12
C ASN A 159 -17.49 -5.51 10.00
N PHE A 160 -16.97 -5.01 8.87
CA PHE A 160 -16.54 -5.83 7.74
C PHE A 160 -17.64 -6.77 7.21
N SER A 161 -18.90 -6.34 7.28
CA SER A 161 -20.05 -7.13 6.84
C SER A 161 -20.19 -7.25 5.32
N HIS A 162 -19.51 -6.39 4.57
CA HIS A 162 -19.30 -6.44 3.11
C HIS A 162 -17.90 -5.90 2.77
N ALA A 163 -17.41 -6.14 1.56
CA ALA A 163 -16.16 -5.56 1.09
C ALA A 163 -16.33 -4.07 0.77
N LEU A 164 -15.37 -3.25 1.17
CA LEU A 164 -15.36 -1.82 0.86
C LEU A 164 -14.73 -1.58 -0.52
N VAL A 165 -15.41 -0.81 -1.37
CA VAL A 165 -14.85 -0.36 -2.64
C VAL A 165 -13.74 0.65 -2.37
N ARG A 166 -12.53 0.37 -2.86
CA ARG A 166 -11.35 1.20 -2.63
C ARG A 166 -10.63 1.51 -3.93
N ARG A 167 -10.15 2.73 -4.07
CA ARG A 167 -9.28 3.06 -5.20
C ARG A 167 -7.96 2.28 -5.09
N ILE A 168 -7.49 1.77 -6.22
CA ILE A 168 -6.18 1.12 -6.29
C ILE A 168 -5.09 2.15 -5.94
N PRO A 169 -4.08 1.80 -5.11
CA PRO A 169 -2.96 2.69 -4.78
C PRO A 169 -2.23 3.21 -6.02
N ALA A 170 -1.70 4.43 -5.94
CA ALA A 170 -1.11 5.13 -7.08
C ALA A 170 -0.05 4.31 -7.82
N GLU A 171 0.85 3.67 -7.10
CA GLU A 171 1.92 2.86 -7.67
C GLU A 171 1.38 1.62 -8.38
N ALA A 172 0.44 0.92 -7.75
CA ALA A 172 -0.18 -0.25 -8.35
C ALA A 172 -1.01 0.13 -9.60
N LEU A 173 -1.75 1.24 -9.55
CA LEU A 173 -2.53 1.73 -10.68
C LEU A 173 -1.63 2.10 -11.87
N LEU A 174 -0.49 2.76 -11.65
CA LEU A 174 0.48 3.08 -12.70
C LEU A 174 1.08 1.81 -13.32
N ASP A 175 1.38 0.81 -12.50
CA ASP A 175 1.86 -0.50 -12.96
C ASP A 175 0.80 -1.22 -13.78
N CYS A 176 -0.47 -1.23 -13.33
CA CYS A 176 -1.61 -1.79 -14.07
C CYS A 176 -1.80 -1.09 -15.43
N LEU A 177 -1.75 0.24 -15.47
CA LEU A 177 -1.82 1.01 -16.73
C LEU A 177 -0.68 0.64 -17.69
N SER A 178 0.54 0.55 -17.17
CA SER A 178 1.72 0.19 -17.97
C SER A 178 1.61 -1.23 -18.52
N GLN A 179 1.13 -2.17 -17.72
CA GLN A 179 0.90 -3.55 -18.13
C GLN A 179 -0.26 -3.66 -19.12
N ALA A 180 -1.39 -3.02 -18.85
CA ALA A 180 -2.58 -3.07 -19.69
C ALA A 180 -2.30 -2.52 -21.11
N THR A 181 -1.59 -1.41 -21.21
CA THR A 181 -1.23 -0.76 -22.49
C THR A 181 0.00 -1.34 -23.16
N GLY A 182 0.80 -2.17 -22.45
CA GLY A 182 2.08 -2.65 -22.95
C GLY A 182 3.16 -1.57 -23.04
N THR A 183 2.97 -0.44 -22.34
CA THR A 183 3.87 0.72 -22.38
C THR A 183 4.51 0.92 -21.02
N PRO A 184 5.80 0.56 -20.85
CA PRO A 184 6.48 0.72 -19.57
C PRO A 184 6.65 2.19 -19.21
N GLU A 185 6.54 2.50 -17.92
CA GLU A 185 6.81 3.83 -17.39
C GLU A 185 8.32 4.04 -17.21
N ARG A 186 8.77 5.27 -17.44
CA ARG A 186 10.13 5.69 -17.11
C ARG A 186 10.13 6.35 -15.75
N LEU A 187 10.66 5.67 -14.76
CA LEU A 187 10.72 6.16 -13.38
C LEU A 187 12.16 6.59 -13.02
N PRO A 188 12.33 7.68 -12.25
CA PRO A 188 13.65 8.14 -11.84
C PRO A 188 14.37 7.11 -10.96
N GLY A 189 15.67 6.92 -11.20
CA GLY A 189 16.53 6.10 -10.36
C GLY A 189 16.40 4.58 -10.52
N VAL A 190 15.54 4.11 -11.45
CA VAL A 190 15.36 2.68 -11.73
C VAL A 190 15.40 2.43 -13.25
N PRO A 191 15.72 1.18 -13.68
CA PRO A 191 15.73 0.80 -15.08
C PRO A 191 14.36 0.95 -15.76
N LEU A 192 14.35 1.12 -17.08
CA LEU A 192 13.10 1.11 -17.85
C LEU A 192 12.39 -0.24 -17.69
N GLY A 193 11.11 -0.20 -17.36
CA GLY A 193 10.29 -1.38 -17.12
C GLY A 193 10.26 -1.83 -15.65
N ALA A 194 11.00 -1.15 -14.76
CA ALA A 194 10.82 -1.33 -13.32
C ALA A 194 9.43 -0.86 -12.90
N ARG A 195 8.88 -1.53 -11.92
CA ARG A 195 7.55 -1.21 -11.38
C ARG A 195 7.59 0.01 -10.48
N ALA A 196 6.51 0.78 -10.44
CA ALA A 196 6.41 1.93 -9.54
C ALA A 196 6.52 1.53 -8.06
N LEU A 197 6.09 0.30 -7.71
CA LEU A 197 6.25 -0.28 -6.38
C LEU A 197 7.73 -0.53 -5.98
N GLU A 198 8.65 -0.66 -6.96
CA GLU A 198 10.08 -0.92 -6.72
C GLU A 198 10.88 0.37 -6.51
N VAL A 199 10.29 1.55 -6.74
CA VAL A 199 10.97 2.82 -6.55
C VAL A 199 11.21 3.08 -5.06
N PRO A 200 12.47 3.10 -4.59
CA PRO A 200 12.78 3.21 -3.18
C PRO A 200 12.53 4.61 -2.62
N ASP A 201 12.68 5.64 -3.45
CA ASP A 201 12.53 7.05 -3.05
C ASP A 201 11.08 7.51 -3.24
N GLY A 202 10.40 7.80 -2.13
CA GLY A 202 9.04 8.37 -2.14
C GLY A 202 8.95 9.75 -2.78
N GLN A 203 10.06 10.49 -2.86
CA GLN A 203 10.12 11.83 -3.45
C GLN A 203 10.50 11.83 -4.93
N ALA A 204 10.78 10.66 -5.52
CA ALA A 204 11.06 10.54 -6.95
C ALA A 204 9.90 11.14 -7.77
N GLY A 205 10.20 12.20 -8.53
CA GLY A 205 9.21 13.00 -9.23
C GLY A 205 8.51 12.19 -10.33
N ASN A 206 7.23 11.94 -10.16
CA ASN A 206 6.34 11.44 -11.21
C ASN A 206 4.98 12.09 -11.03
N TYR A 207 4.50 12.80 -12.08
CA TYR A 207 3.27 13.57 -11.99
C TYR A 207 2.04 12.71 -11.69
N PHE A 208 1.94 11.52 -12.29
CA PHE A 208 0.85 10.59 -12.03
C PHE A 208 0.82 10.16 -10.56
N LEU A 209 1.95 9.68 -10.04
CA LEU A 209 2.06 9.21 -8.66
C LEU A 209 1.72 10.31 -7.65
N ASN A 210 2.18 11.54 -7.90
CA ASN A 210 1.87 12.68 -7.04
C ASN A 210 0.39 13.05 -7.07
N THR A 211 -0.23 13.05 -8.27
CA THR A 211 -1.66 13.34 -8.44
C THR A 211 -2.53 12.29 -7.77
N PHE A 212 -2.11 11.01 -7.82
CA PHE A 212 -2.86 9.90 -7.24
C PHE A 212 -2.54 9.61 -5.77
N GLY A 213 -1.82 10.53 -5.10
CA GLY A 213 -1.66 10.50 -3.64
C GLY A 213 -0.63 9.49 -3.14
N ARG A 214 0.43 9.22 -3.91
CA ARG A 214 1.59 8.45 -3.44
C ARG A 214 2.16 9.08 -2.17
N SER A 215 2.47 8.25 -1.16
CA SER A 215 3.20 8.68 0.03
C SER A 215 4.59 9.20 -0.35
N LYS A 216 4.97 10.35 0.20
CA LYS A 216 6.34 10.92 0.07
C LYS A 216 7.33 10.22 0.99
N ARG A 217 6.85 9.34 1.89
CA ARG A 217 7.66 8.63 2.90
C ARG A 217 8.55 9.56 3.75
N THR A 218 8.06 10.76 4.02
CA THR A 218 8.76 11.73 4.87
C THR A 218 8.54 11.44 6.34
N THR A 219 7.44 10.81 6.67
CA THR A 219 7.09 10.34 8.02
C THR A 219 6.76 8.85 8.01
N VAL A 220 6.64 8.26 9.19
CA VAL A 220 6.20 6.86 9.36
C VAL A 220 4.68 6.71 9.38
N CYS A 221 3.95 7.84 9.28
CA CYS A 221 2.49 7.85 9.34
C CYS A 221 1.87 7.27 8.07
N ALA A 222 0.90 6.37 8.23
CA ALA A 222 0.10 5.86 7.11
C ALA A 222 -0.76 6.95 6.46
N CYS A 223 -1.01 8.07 7.15
CA CYS A 223 -1.79 9.21 6.68
C CYS A 223 -1.17 10.00 5.51
N GLU A 224 0.10 9.75 5.17
CA GLU A 224 0.73 10.40 4.01
C GLU A 224 0.16 9.96 2.66
N ALA A 225 -0.36 8.74 2.57
CA ALA A 225 -1.01 8.25 1.36
C ALA A 225 -2.46 8.72 1.33
N THR A 226 -2.85 9.44 0.26
CA THR A 226 -4.22 9.91 0.11
C THR A 226 -4.98 8.97 -0.82
N ALA A 227 -5.95 8.25 -0.27
CA ALA A 227 -6.80 7.34 -1.04
C ALA A 227 -8.06 8.02 -1.61
N GLU A 228 -8.43 9.19 -1.12
CA GLU A 228 -9.65 9.88 -1.53
C GLU A 228 -9.61 10.29 -3.01
N PRO A 229 -10.67 10.03 -3.77
CA PRO A 229 -10.78 10.47 -5.15
C PRO A 229 -10.87 12.00 -5.24
N THR A 230 -10.14 12.59 -6.21
CA THR A 230 -10.16 14.03 -6.48
C THR A 230 -10.55 14.32 -7.93
N LEU A 231 -11.07 15.53 -8.17
CA LEU A 231 -11.38 16.00 -9.52
C LEU A 231 -10.12 15.99 -10.42
N SER A 232 -8.97 16.36 -9.87
CA SER A 232 -7.69 16.35 -10.61
C SER A 232 -7.34 14.94 -11.11
N GLN A 233 -7.58 13.90 -10.31
CA GLN A 233 -7.37 12.50 -10.69
C GLN A 233 -8.31 12.09 -11.83
N ALA A 234 -9.61 12.43 -11.73
CA ALA A 234 -10.59 12.16 -12.78
C ALA A 234 -10.20 12.84 -14.10
N LEU A 235 -9.86 14.12 -14.06
CA LEU A 235 -9.41 14.86 -15.23
C LEU A 235 -8.12 14.30 -15.84
N HIS A 236 -7.21 13.82 -14.99
CA HIS A 236 -5.96 13.22 -15.43
C HIS A 236 -6.18 11.90 -16.17
N MET A 237 -7.13 11.07 -15.69
CA MET A 237 -7.51 9.83 -16.37
C MET A 237 -8.25 10.10 -17.69
N LEU A 238 -9.21 11.00 -17.67
CA LEU A 238 -10.07 11.28 -18.83
C LEU A 238 -9.34 12.03 -19.95
N ASN A 239 -8.55 13.07 -19.61
CA ASN A 239 -7.93 13.97 -20.59
C ASN A 239 -6.40 13.91 -20.60
N GLY A 240 -5.80 13.11 -19.72
CA GLY A 240 -4.36 13.07 -19.54
C GLY A 240 -3.64 12.26 -20.61
N GLN A 241 -2.44 12.71 -20.96
CA GLN A 241 -1.51 11.94 -21.79
C GLN A 241 -1.12 10.59 -21.16
N ALA A 242 -1.36 10.43 -19.86
CA ALA A 242 -1.04 9.21 -19.11
C ALA A 242 -1.75 7.97 -19.68
N VAL A 243 -3.01 8.08 -20.07
CA VAL A 243 -3.77 6.95 -20.63
C VAL A 243 -3.70 6.96 -22.15
N HIS A 244 -4.14 8.05 -22.80
CA HIS A 244 -4.11 8.13 -24.26
C HIS A 244 -2.69 7.99 -24.84
N GLY A 245 -1.70 8.63 -24.23
CA GLY A 245 -0.31 8.53 -24.67
C GLY A 245 0.21 7.09 -24.60
N LYS A 246 -0.11 6.37 -23.52
CA LYS A 246 0.29 4.97 -23.36
C LYS A 246 -0.41 4.04 -24.36
N ILE A 247 -1.70 4.24 -24.64
CA ILE A 247 -2.44 3.46 -25.63
C ILE A 247 -1.80 3.65 -27.02
N LYS A 248 -1.60 4.88 -27.44
CA LYS A 248 -0.98 5.22 -28.75
C LYS A 248 0.46 4.71 -28.87
N GLN A 249 1.26 4.84 -27.83
CA GLN A 249 2.65 4.39 -27.81
C GLN A 249 2.76 2.86 -27.81
N GLY A 250 1.86 2.20 -27.08
CA GLY A 250 1.86 0.74 -26.95
C GLY A 250 1.46 0.01 -28.22
N LYS A 251 0.63 0.63 -29.08
CA LYS A 251 0.12 0.05 -30.33
C LYS A 251 -0.43 -1.37 -30.17
N LEU A 252 -1.04 -1.64 -29.03
CA LEU A 252 -1.45 -2.99 -28.68
C LEU A 252 -2.60 -3.49 -29.58
N VAL A 253 -3.57 -2.63 -29.82
CA VAL A 253 -4.73 -2.91 -30.69
C VAL A 253 -4.27 -3.13 -32.14
N GLU A 254 -3.39 -2.25 -32.68
CA GLU A 254 -2.84 -2.42 -34.02
C GLU A 254 -2.16 -3.78 -34.18
N ARG A 255 -1.33 -4.18 -33.21
CA ARG A 255 -0.63 -5.47 -33.24
C ARG A 255 -1.57 -6.66 -33.22
N TRP A 256 -2.61 -6.63 -32.41
CA TRP A 256 -3.59 -7.72 -32.34
C TRP A 256 -4.37 -7.88 -33.65
N LEU A 257 -4.72 -6.76 -34.30
CA LEU A 257 -5.35 -6.80 -35.64
C LEU A 257 -4.38 -7.29 -36.71
N ASP A 258 -3.10 -6.93 -36.63
CA ASP A 258 -2.05 -7.42 -37.55
C ASP A 258 -1.73 -8.91 -37.34
N GLU A 259 -1.94 -9.43 -36.14
CA GLU A 259 -1.90 -10.88 -35.81
C GLU A 259 -3.12 -11.64 -36.37
N GLY A 260 -4.08 -10.96 -36.99
CA GLY A 260 -5.28 -11.55 -37.58
C GLY A 260 -6.44 -11.75 -36.63
N ARG A 261 -6.42 -11.14 -35.45
CA ARG A 261 -7.56 -11.18 -34.50
C ARG A 261 -8.74 -10.40 -35.06
N THR A 262 -9.93 -10.93 -34.83
CA THR A 262 -11.17 -10.20 -35.13
C THR A 262 -11.43 -9.09 -34.10
N PRO A 263 -12.27 -8.08 -34.39
CA PRO A 263 -12.68 -7.08 -33.39
C PRO A 263 -13.27 -7.71 -32.13
N VAL A 264 -14.01 -8.81 -32.23
CA VAL A 264 -14.54 -9.58 -31.06
C VAL A 264 -13.42 -10.11 -30.21
N ASP A 265 -12.40 -10.73 -30.82
CA ASP A 265 -11.25 -11.29 -30.10
C ASP A 265 -10.42 -10.18 -29.41
N VAL A 266 -10.31 -9.00 -30.05
CA VAL A 266 -9.63 -7.86 -29.47
C VAL A 266 -10.38 -7.32 -28.24
N ILE A 267 -11.71 -7.20 -28.32
CA ILE A 267 -12.53 -6.78 -27.16
C ILE A 267 -12.36 -7.78 -26.01
N ALA A 268 -12.45 -9.08 -26.28
CA ALA A 268 -12.22 -10.10 -25.27
C ALA A 268 -10.82 -9.99 -24.65
N ALA A 269 -9.80 -9.81 -25.48
CA ALA A 269 -8.43 -9.62 -25.01
C ALA A 269 -8.23 -8.35 -24.15
N ILE A 270 -8.93 -7.25 -24.47
CA ILE A 270 -8.95 -6.04 -23.63
C ILE A 270 -9.50 -6.34 -22.24
N TYR A 271 -10.66 -7.00 -22.15
CA TYR A 271 -11.31 -7.34 -20.88
C TYR A 271 -10.45 -8.28 -20.03
N VAL A 272 -9.99 -9.38 -20.61
CA VAL A 272 -9.11 -10.32 -19.92
C VAL A 272 -7.84 -9.64 -19.42
N ARG A 273 -7.25 -8.77 -20.23
CA ARG A 273 -6.00 -8.07 -19.88
C ARG A 273 -6.19 -7.01 -18.81
N CYS A 274 -7.29 -6.26 -18.86
CA CYS A 274 -7.51 -5.13 -17.95
C CYS A 274 -8.28 -5.55 -16.68
N LEU A 275 -9.26 -6.45 -16.80
CA LEU A 275 -10.21 -6.80 -15.75
C LEU A 275 -10.11 -8.25 -15.28
N GLY A 276 -9.35 -9.11 -15.98
CA GLY A 276 -9.19 -10.53 -15.63
C GLY A 276 -10.41 -11.39 -15.89
N ARG A 277 -11.38 -10.89 -16.66
CA ARG A 277 -12.60 -11.61 -17.04
C ARG A 277 -12.94 -11.41 -18.51
N GLU A 278 -13.77 -12.29 -19.06
CA GLU A 278 -14.40 -12.08 -20.37
C GLU A 278 -15.46 -10.96 -20.29
N PRO A 279 -15.72 -10.24 -21.40
CA PRO A 279 -16.82 -9.28 -21.46
C PRO A 279 -18.17 -10.01 -21.39
N ALA A 280 -19.15 -9.40 -20.75
CA ALA A 280 -20.53 -9.86 -20.83
C ALA A 280 -21.08 -9.64 -22.26
N ALA A 281 -22.17 -10.35 -22.59
CA ALA A 281 -22.71 -10.31 -23.93
C ALA A 281 -23.16 -8.88 -24.36
N ASP A 282 -23.75 -8.14 -23.44
CA ASP A 282 -24.17 -6.74 -23.65
C ASP A 282 -22.98 -5.80 -23.76
N GLU A 283 -21.92 -5.98 -22.96
CA GLU A 283 -20.67 -5.23 -23.05
C GLU A 283 -20.01 -5.44 -24.42
N SER A 284 -19.89 -6.71 -24.83
CA SER A 284 -19.29 -7.04 -26.14
C SER A 284 -20.10 -6.47 -27.29
N GLN A 285 -21.42 -6.58 -27.25
CA GLN A 285 -22.31 -6.05 -28.27
C GLN A 285 -22.22 -4.52 -28.38
N ALA A 286 -22.20 -3.82 -27.24
CA ALA A 286 -22.09 -2.36 -27.21
C ALA A 286 -20.78 -1.88 -27.82
N LEU A 287 -19.65 -2.52 -27.52
CA LEU A 287 -18.35 -2.15 -28.07
C LEU A 287 -18.20 -2.50 -29.56
N LEU A 288 -18.79 -3.64 -29.98
CA LEU A 288 -18.83 -4.00 -31.40
C LEU A 288 -19.66 -3.02 -32.23
N ALA A 289 -20.75 -2.50 -31.66
CA ALA A 289 -21.57 -1.49 -32.35
C ALA A 289 -20.80 -0.21 -32.65
N LEU A 290 -19.77 0.14 -31.85
CA LEU A 290 -18.88 1.28 -32.12
C LEU A 290 -17.97 1.03 -33.33
N CYS A 291 -17.60 -0.22 -33.57
CA CYS A 291 -16.75 -0.59 -34.72
C CYS A 291 -17.50 -0.49 -36.07
N GLY A 292 -18.82 -0.62 -36.06
CA GLY A 292 -19.64 -0.57 -37.29
C GLY A 292 -19.18 -1.57 -38.35
N ASP A 293 -19.20 -1.16 -39.58
CA ASP A 293 -18.75 -1.95 -40.74
C ASP A 293 -17.24 -1.72 -41.08
N ASN A 294 -16.48 -1.08 -40.18
CA ASN A 294 -15.07 -0.84 -40.39
C ASN A 294 -14.29 -2.17 -40.31
N PRO A 295 -13.62 -2.63 -41.37
CA PRO A 295 -12.90 -3.90 -41.37
C PRO A 295 -11.65 -3.87 -40.46
N ARG A 296 -11.16 -2.66 -40.12
CA ARG A 296 -9.98 -2.47 -39.25
C ARG A 296 -10.22 -1.31 -38.27
N PRO A 297 -11.07 -1.47 -37.27
CA PRO A 297 -11.52 -0.42 -36.39
C PRO A 297 -10.49 -0.12 -35.26
N VAL A 298 -9.30 0.34 -35.65
CA VAL A 298 -8.20 0.61 -34.70
C VAL A 298 -8.59 1.70 -33.71
N ALA A 299 -9.13 2.80 -34.19
CA ALA A 299 -9.50 3.94 -33.35
C ALA A 299 -10.61 3.58 -32.36
N GLU A 300 -11.62 2.91 -32.85
CA GLU A 300 -12.79 2.48 -32.07
C GLU A 300 -12.39 1.47 -30.98
N LEU A 301 -11.50 0.54 -31.29
CA LEU A 301 -10.97 -0.42 -30.30
C LEU A 301 -9.98 0.21 -29.32
N GLU A 302 -9.22 1.24 -29.72
CA GLU A 302 -8.42 2.05 -28.78
C GLU A 302 -9.34 2.86 -27.84
N ASP A 303 -10.46 3.38 -28.34
CA ASP A 303 -11.47 4.04 -27.50
C ASP A 303 -12.13 3.05 -26.54
N ALA A 304 -12.40 1.80 -26.98
CA ALA A 304 -12.85 0.73 -26.11
C ALA A 304 -11.83 0.43 -24.99
N LEU A 305 -10.55 0.32 -25.32
CA LEU A 305 -9.48 0.14 -24.31
C LEU A 305 -9.44 1.32 -23.35
N TRP A 306 -9.54 2.56 -23.86
CA TRP A 306 -9.60 3.76 -23.03
C TRP A 306 -10.80 3.75 -22.08
N ALA A 307 -11.98 3.36 -22.56
CA ALA A 307 -13.19 3.27 -21.75
C ALA A 307 -13.05 2.24 -20.60
N VAL A 308 -12.48 1.07 -20.90
CA VAL A 308 -12.22 0.04 -19.91
C VAL A 308 -11.22 0.52 -18.85
N LEU A 309 -10.13 1.18 -19.24
CA LEU A 309 -9.13 1.74 -18.31
C LEU A 309 -9.67 2.88 -17.45
N ASN A 310 -10.77 3.52 -17.84
CA ASN A 310 -11.47 4.54 -17.06
C ASN A 310 -12.67 3.99 -16.28
N SER A 311 -12.97 2.70 -16.39
CA SER A 311 -14.09 2.08 -15.67
C SER A 311 -13.82 2.00 -14.16
N ARG A 312 -14.90 1.96 -13.37
CA ARG A 312 -14.78 1.71 -11.92
C ARG A 312 -14.13 0.37 -11.63
N GLU A 313 -14.40 -0.63 -12.45
CA GLU A 313 -13.85 -1.98 -12.31
C GLU A 313 -12.33 -2.01 -12.46
N PHE A 314 -11.74 -1.14 -13.30
CA PHE A 314 -10.29 -1.02 -13.44
C PHE A 314 -9.64 -0.17 -12.35
N LEU A 315 -10.32 0.91 -11.91
CA LEU A 315 -9.74 1.91 -11.01
C LEU A 315 -9.86 1.57 -9.53
N PHE A 316 -10.82 0.73 -9.20
CA PHE A 316 -11.15 0.38 -7.82
C PHE A 316 -11.06 -1.13 -7.58
N ASN A 317 -10.64 -1.49 -6.38
CA ASN A 317 -10.74 -2.85 -5.89
C ASN A 317 -12.17 -3.08 -5.36
N HIS A 318 -12.82 -4.14 -5.82
CA HIS A 318 -14.22 -4.47 -5.51
C HIS A 318 -14.41 -5.97 -5.33
#